data_9cd2b6a51f0a37e5dd6bbb443009bfe0
#
_entry.id   9cd2b6a51f0a37e5dd6bbb443009bfe0
#
_cell.length_a   1.000
_cell.length_b   1.000
_cell.length_c   1.000
_cell.angle_alpha   90.00
_cell.angle_beta   90.00
_cell.angle_gamma   90.00
#
_symmetry.space_group_name_H-M   'P 1'
#
loop_
_entity.id
_entity.type
_entity.pdbx_description
1 polymer ?
#
loop_
_entity_poly.entity_id
_entity_poly.type
_entity_poly.pdbx_seq_one_letter_code
_entity_poly.pdbx_strand_id
1 'polypeptide(L)'
;MLIEQIEHRWLNAFERTFALCKIQPGDIVALLTESQSRRVNVDLARITLQRMGAKIFEVCLPTPALSAPAPVRSTGATDVIQNLAPVVAALQRANVVIDCTVEGMLHAPELPAILKGAEGVVPRLFMISNEHPEILERTVPDPALESVVRNAMKKLRGTQHMKVTSKAGTDLNIQLKSAVVGGVW
;
A
#
# COMPACT_ATOMS: atom_id res chain seq x y z
N MET A 1 11.45 1.15 25.96
CA MET A 1 10.75 1.54 24.73
C MET A 1 11.82 1.92 23.72
N LEU A 2 11.89 1.25 22.57
CA LEU A 2 12.76 1.68 21.47
C LEU A 2 12.13 2.92 20.85
N ILE A 3 12.83 4.05 20.89
CA ILE A 3 12.40 5.27 20.22
C ILE A 3 13.10 5.28 18.86
N GLU A 4 12.31 5.13 17.79
CA GLU A 4 12.81 5.28 16.44
C GLU A 4 12.94 6.77 16.13
N GLN A 5 14.08 7.17 15.59
CA GLN A 5 14.33 8.55 15.18
C GLN A 5 14.06 8.69 13.69
N ILE A 6 13.55 9.88 13.30
CA ILE A 6 13.31 10.18 11.90
C ILE A 6 14.64 10.50 11.22
N GLU A 7 14.96 9.73 10.19
CA GLU A 7 16.12 9.92 9.34
C GLU A 7 15.78 10.74 8.10
N HIS A 8 16.65 11.67 7.72
CA HIS A 8 16.45 12.51 6.53
C HIS A 8 16.27 11.67 5.24
N ARG A 9 17.02 10.56 5.10
CA ARG A 9 16.92 9.63 3.98
C ARG A 9 15.54 8.99 3.87
N TRP A 10 14.87 8.73 5.00
CA TRP A 10 13.51 8.20 5.01
C TRP A 10 12.48 9.25 4.56
N LEU A 11 12.63 10.51 4.97
CA LEU A 11 11.78 11.58 4.45
C LEU A 11 11.90 11.71 2.93
N ASN A 12 13.12 11.60 2.39
CA ASN A 12 13.33 11.63 0.94
C ASN A 12 12.70 10.42 0.23
N ALA A 13 12.75 9.22 0.83
CA ALA A 13 12.10 8.03 0.29
C ALA A 13 10.58 8.19 0.25
N PHE A 14 9.98 8.69 1.33
CA PHE A 14 8.55 8.96 1.40
C PHE A 14 8.14 10.02 0.37
N GLU A 15 8.88 11.12 0.26
CA GLU A 15 8.60 12.19 -0.70
C GLU A 15 8.65 11.69 -2.16
N ARG A 16 9.66 10.91 -2.52
CA ARG A 16 9.77 10.28 -3.85
C ARG A 16 8.61 9.33 -4.13
N THR A 17 8.23 8.52 -3.16
CA THR A 17 7.12 7.57 -3.30
C THR A 17 5.78 8.30 -3.42
N PHE A 18 5.54 9.31 -2.61
CA PHE A 18 4.30 10.10 -2.66
C PHE A 18 4.20 10.92 -3.95
N ALA A 19 5.33 11.38 -4.50
CA ALA A 19 5.36 12.00 -5.83
C ALA A 19 4.91 11.02 -6.94
N LEU A 20 5.31 9.74 -6.85
CA LEU A 20 4.82 8.70 -7.76
C LEU A 20 3.31 8.42 -7.58
N CYS A 21 2.79 8.57 -6.37
CA CYS A 21 1.34 8.56 -6.12
C CYS A 21 0.62 9.81 -6.66
N LYS A 22 1.36 10.73 -7.29
CA LYS A 22 0.84 11.99 -7.88
C LYS A 22 0.11 12.88 -6.87
N ILE A 23 0.58 12.90 -5.63
CA ILE A 23 0.06 13.81 -4.61
C ILE A 23 0.43 15.24 -4.99
N GLN A 24 -0.57 16.12 -4.99
CA GLN A 24 -0.42 17.53 -5.37
C GLN A 24 -0.71 18.46 -4.17
N PRO A 25 -0.16 19.68 -4.17
CA PRO A 25 -0.55 20.68 -3.20
C PRO A 25 -2.08 20.92 -3.22
N GLY A 26 -2.69 20.91 -2.03
CA GLY A 26 -4.14 21.06 -1.88
C GLY A 26 -4.94 19.75 -1.94
N ASP A 27 -4.35 18.63 -2.36
CA ASP A 27 -5.02 17.31 -2.26
C ASP A 27 -5.46 17.05 -0.82
N ILE A 28 -6.67 16.51 -0.67
CA ILE A 28 -7.17 16.00 0.61
C ILE A 28 -6.65 14.59 0.78
N VAL A 29 -5.83 14.37 1.80
CA VAL A 29 -5.21 13.07 2.10
C VAL A 29 -5.73 12.54 3.42
N ALA A 30 -6.29 11.35 3.39
CA ALA A 30 -6.67 10.59 4.57
C ALA A 30 -5.46 9.77 5.05
N LEU A 31 -5.01 9.98 6.27
CA LEU A 31 -4.01 9.14 6.92
C LEU A 31 -4.74 8.17 7.85
N LEU A 32 -4.84 6.91 7.42
CA LEU A 32 -5.49 5.85 8.20
C LEU A 32 -4.46 5.15 9.08
N THR A 33 -4.72 5.14 10.37
CA THR A 33 -3.84 4.57 11.40
C THR A 33 -4.64 3.74 12.39
N GLU A 34 -3.94 2.94 13.16
CA GLU A 34 -4.50 2.25 14.31
C GLU A 34 -3.55 2.35 15.52
N SER A 35 -4.02 2.00 16.72
CA SER A 35 -3.28 2.22 17.96
C SER A 35 -1.90 1.53 17.98
N GLN A 36 -1.69 0.47 17.20
CA GLN A 36 -0.42 -0.26 17.05
C GLN A 36 0.32 0.06 15.74
N SER A 37 -0.13 1.06 14.99
CA SER A 37 0.63 1.54 13.82
C SER A 37 2.03 1.95 14.21
N ARG A 38 3.03 1.63 13.38
CA ARG A 38 4.41 2.04 13.61
C ARG A 38 4.51 3.56 13.59
N ARG A 39 4.78 4.15 14.74
CA ARG A 39 4.74 5.59 14.95
C ARG A 39 5.65 6.35 13.99
N VAL A 40 6.86 5.86 13.74
CA VAL A 40 7.80 6.51 12.83
C VAL A 40 7.25 6.61 11.40
N ASN A 41 6.52 5.58 10.91
CA ASN A 41 5.90 5.63 9.58
C ASN A 41 4.79 6.68 9.51
N VAL A 42 3.98 6.75 10.54
CA VAL A 42 2.90 7.74 10.65
C VAL A 42 3.47 9.17 10.65
N ASP A 43 4.53 9.41 11.43
CA ASP A 43 5.17 10.72 11.52
C ASP A 43 5.89 11.08 10.22
N LEU A 44 6.59 10.14 9.58
CA LEU A 44 7.20 10.32 8.25
C LEU A 44 6.15 10.68 7.20
N ALA A 45 5.03 9.94 7.16
CA ALA A 45 3.94 10.22 6.23
C ALA A 45 3.36 11.62 6.46
N ARG A 46 3.05 11.96 7.73
CA ARG A 46 2.48 13.26 8.08
C ARG A 46 3.40 14.43 7.70
N ILE A 47 4.68 14.36 8.08
CA ILE A 47 5.66 15.40 7.78
C ILE A 47 5.83 15.57 6.26
N THR A 48 5.95 14.46 5.54
CA THR A 48 6.12 14.49 4.08
C THR A 48 4.91 15.08 3.38
N LEU A 49 3.70 14.67 3.76
CA LEU A 49 2.46 15.21 3.19
C LEU A 49 2.31 16.72 3.45
N GLN A 50 2.68 17.17 4.65
CA GLN A 50 2.68 18.61 4.97
C GLN A 50 3.67 19.39 4.10
N ARG A 51 4.89 18.86 3.90
CA ARG A 51 5.90 19.45 3.01
C ARG A 51 5.42 19.53 1.56
N MET A 52 4.63 18.56 1.10
CA MET A 52 4.04 18.53 -0.23
C MET A 52 2.81 19.42 -0.36
N GLY A 53 2.37 20.09 0.71
CA GLY A 53 1.23 21.01 0.70
C GLY A 53 -0.14 20.31 0.69
N ALA A 54 -0.22 19.04 1.07
CA ALA A 54 -1.47 18.31 1.18
C ALA A 54 -2.29 18.78 2.41
N LYS A 55 -3.61 18.67 2.30
CA LYS A 55 -4.55 18.85 3.41
C LYS A 55 -4.82 17.48 4.04
N ILE A 56 -4.36 17.28 5.27
CA ILE A 56 -4.40 15.97 5.92
C ILE A 56 -5.54 15.93 6.94
N PHE A 57 -6.31 14.85 6.92
CA PHE A 57 -7.07 14.41 8.08
C PHE A 57 -6.63 12.99 8.48
N GLU A 58 -6.63 12.72 9.76
CA GLU A 58 -6.20 11.43 10.31
C GLU A 58 -7.38 10.70 10.92
N VAL A 59 -7.48 9.40 10.60
CA VAL A 59 -8.41 8.47 11.23
C VAL A 59 -7.57 7.47 12.01
N CYS A 60 -7.65 7.54 13.34
CA CYS A 60 -6.95 6.61 14.22
C CYS A 60 -7.98 5.70 14.90
N LEU A 61 -7.85 4.40 14.72
CA LEU A 61 -8.77 3.39 15.23
C LEU A 61 -8.07 2.47 16.24
N PRO A 62 -8.79 1.85 17.17
CA PRO A 62 -8.22 0.81 18.01
C PRO A 62 -7.78 -0.38 17.15
N THR A 63 -6.57 -0.92 17.40
CA THR A 63 -6.14 -2.16 16.74
C THR A 63 -7.03 -3.32 17.20
N PRO A 64 -7.61 -4.08 16.27
CA PRO A 64 -8.44 -5.24 16.62
C PRO A 64 -7.65 -6.29 17.39
N ALA A 65 -8.32 -7.01 18.28
CA ALA A 65 -7.73 -8.16 18.92
C ALA A 65 -7.48 -9.27 17.89
N LEU A 66 -6.31 -9.88 17.95
CA LEU A 66 -6.01 -11.02 17.09
C LEU A 66 -6.87 -12.22 17.51
N SER A 67 -7.59 -12.81 16.56
CA SER A 67 -8.42 -13.99 16.76
C SER A 67 -7.59 -15.31 16.75
N ALA A 68 -6.38 -15.25 16.21
CA ALA A 68 -5.44 -16.38 16.16
C ALA A 68 -4.00 -15.87 16.28
N PRO A 69 -3.06 -16.71 16.73
CA PRO A 69 -1.64 -16.39 16.69
C PRO A 69 -1.20 -16.12 15.25
N ALA A 70 -0.88 -14.88 14.94
CA ALA A 70 -0.33 -14.52 13.63
C ALA A 70 1.18 -14.33 13.79
N PRO A 71 2.03 -15.21 13.23
CA PRO A 71 3.48 -15.08 13.31
C PRO A 71 3.99 -13.91 12.46
N VAL A 72 3.23 -13.50 11.46
CA VAL A 72 3.55 -12.39 10.56
C VAL A 72 2.39 -11.41 10.56
N ARG A 73 2.70 -10.13 10.73
CA ARG A 73 1.75 -9.03 10.61
C ARG A 73 2.08 -8.27 9.32
N SER A 74 1.15 -7.98 8.54
CA SER A 74 1.18 -7.39 7.18
C SER A 74 0.60 -8.35 6.16
N THR A 75 -0.60 -8.85 6.48
CA THR A 75 -1.34 -9.76 5.59
C THR A 75 -2.05 -9.03 4.47
N GLY A 76 -2.17 -7.70 4.56
CA GLY A 76 -2.97 -6.90 3.66
C GLY A 76 -4.48 -7.00 3.89
N ALA A 77 -4.93 -7.63 4.98
CA ALA A 77 -6.33 -7.90 5.28
C ALA A 77 -6.72 -7.37 6.68
N THR A 78 -6.59 -6.05 6.87
CA THR A 78 -6.96 -5.43 8.14
C THR A 78 -8.46 -5.49 8.39
N ASP A 79 -8.84 -5.81 9.63
CA ASP A 79 -10.22 -5.75 10.13
C ASP A 79 -10.53 -4.39 10.78
N VAL A 80 -9.59 -3.47 10.83
CA VAL A 80 -9.69 -2.22 11.59
C VAL A 80 -10.85 -1.33 11.13
N ILE A 81 -11.21 -1.39 9.85
CA ILE A 81 -12.33 -0.61 9.28
C ILE A 81 -13.61 -1.43 9.10
N GLN A 82 -13.60 -2.70 9.51
CA GLN A 82 -14.73 -3.60 9.33
C GLN A 82 -15.99 -3.06 10.01
N ASN A 83 -17.09 -3.03 9.27
CA ASN A 83 -18.38 -2.51 9.73
C ASN A 83 -18.39 -1.03 10.17
N LEU A 84 -17.38 -0.24 9.78
CA LEU A 84 -17.27 1.18 10.08
C LEU A 84 -17.67 2.04 8.86
N ALA A 85 -18.92 1.98 8.44
CA ALA A 85 -19.43 2.75 7.30
C ALA A 85 -19.07 4.25 7.32
N PRO A 86 -19.10 4.97 8.47
CA PRO A 86 -18.66 6.37 8.51
C PRO A 86 -17.19 6.57 8.13
N VAL A 87 -16.29 5.64 8.52
CA VAL A 87 -14.88 5.68 8.15
C VAL A 87 -14.72 5.45 6.66
N VAL A 88 -15.36 4.42 6.12
CA VAL A 88 -15.36 4.14 4.67
C VAL A 88 -15.84 5.37 3.89
N ALA A 89 -16.94 6.00 4.33
CA ALA A 89 -17.49 7.20 3.69
C ALA A 89 -16.53 8.40 3.73
N ALA A 90 -15.73 8.56 4.80
CA ALA A 90 -14.70 9.59 4.88
C ALA A 90 -13.55 9.30 3.93
N LEU A 91 -13.07 8.05 3.88
CA LEU A 91 -11.98 7.63 2.99
C LEU A 91 -12.36 7.78 1.51
N GLN A 92 -13.61 7.52 1.13
CA GLN A 92 -14.13 7.69 -0.24
C GLN A 92 -14.03 9.13 -0.76
N ARG A 93 -13.94 10.12 0.13
CA ARG A 93 -13.88 11.56 -0.21
C ARG A 93 -12.47 12.13 -0.21
N ALA A 94 -11.47 11.34 0.12
CA ALA A 94 -10.08 11.73 0.03
C ALA A 94 -9.55 11.59 -1.41
N ASN A 95 -8.64 12.46 -1.85
CA ASN A 95 -7.92 12.27 -3.12
C ASN A 95 -6.93 11.11 -3.01
N VAL A 96 -6.37 10.91 -1.82
CA VAL A 96 -5.42 9.83 -1.53
C VAL A 96 -5.69 9.29 -0.14
N VAL A 97 -5.59 7.99 0.01
CA VAL A 97 -5.57 7.31 1.30
C VAL A 97 -4.17 6.76 1.53
N ILE A 98 -3.53 7.17 2.60
CA ILE A 98 -2.27 6.59 3.08
C ILE A 98 -2.62 5.63 4.22
N ASP A 99 -2.45 4.36 3.97
CA ASP A 99 -2.74 3.30 4.92
C ASP A 99 -1.50 2.92 5.72
N CYS A 100 -1.51 3.26 7.00
CA CYS A 100 -0.50 2.90 7.99
C CYS A 100 -1.02 1.87 9.00
N THR A 101 -2.09 1.15 8.70
CA THR A 101 -2.58 0.08 9.57
C THR A 101 -1.56 -1.06 9.66
N VAL A 102 -1.63 -1.85 10.71
CA VAL A 102 -0.64 -2.92 10.97
C VAL A 102 -0.65 -3.99 9.88
N GLU A 103 -1.86 -4.44 9.50
CA GLU A 103 -2.01 -5.48 8.48
C GLU A 103 -2.07 -4.93 7.06
N GLY A 104 -2.46 -3.66 6.89
CA GLY A 104 -2.76 -3.07 5.60
C GLY A 104 -4.13 -3.48 5.05
N MET A 105 -4.65 -2.71 4.09
CA MET A 105 -6.02 -2.89 3.59
C MET A 105 -6.12 -3.51 2.19
N LEU A 106 -5.02 -4.01 1.62
CA LEU A 106 -5.00 -4.49 0.22
C LEU A 106 -6.08 -5.55 -0.08
N HIS A 107 -6.38 -6.39 0.91
CA HIS A 107 -7.38 -7.46 0.81
C HIS A 107 -8.59 -7.22 1.72
N ALA A 108 -8.72 -6.03 2.32
CA ALA A 108 -9.88 -5.70 3.14
C ALA A 108 -11.16 -5.66 2.29
N PRO A 109 -12.26 -6.25 2.76
CA PRO A 109 -13.54 -6.27 2.02
C PRO A 109 -14.06 -4.87 1.66
N GLU A 110 -13.71 -3.85 2.43
CA GLU A 110 -14.12 -2.46 2.24
C GLU A 110 -13.35 -1.74 1.13
N LEU A 111 -12.17 -2.24 0.73
CA LEU A 111 -11.31 -1.59 -0.26
C LEU A 111 -12.02 -1.28 -1.59
N PRO A 112 -12.78 -2.22 -2.21
CA PRO A 112 -13.48 -1.91 -3.47
C PRO A 112 -14.45 -0.75 -3.34
N ALA A 113 -15.13 -0.62 -2.18
CA ALA A 113 -16.03 0.49 -1.91
C ALA A 113 -15.26 1.80 -1.78
N ILE A 114 -14.13 1.81 -1.06
CA ILE A 114 -13.28 2.99 -0.92
C ILE A 114 -12.77 3.46 -2.29
N LEU A 115 -12.23 2.56 -3.10
CA LEU A 115 -11.68 2.89 -4.43
C LEU A 115 -12.72 3.30 -5.46
N LYS A 116 -14.00 2.98 -5.23
CA LYS A 116 -15.10 3.51 -6.03
C LYS A 116 -15.25 5.02 -5.85
N GLY A 117 -14.89 5.52 -4.67
CA GLY A 117 -14.99 6.92 -4.33
C GLY A 117 -16.40 7.43 -4.13
N ALA A 118 -16.54 8.73 -3.91
CA ALA A 118 -17.80 9.44 -3.74
C ALA A 118 -17.69 10.88 -4.25
N GLU A 119 -18.81 11.47 -4.64
CA GLU A 119 -18.92 12.89 -5.02
C GLU A 119 -17.94 13.32 -6.12
N GLY A 120 -17.63 12.42 -7.07
CA GLY A 120 -16.72 12.68 -8.17
C GLY A 120 -15.22 12.53 -7.82
N VAL A 121 -14.91 12.16 -6.58
CA VAL A 121 -13.54 11.85 -6.14
C VAL A 121 -13.33 10.34 -6.21
N VAL A 122 -12.22 9.91 -6.81
CA VAL A 122 -11.77 8.52 -6.83
C VAL A 122 -10.44 8.43 -6.09
N PRO A 123 -10.41 7.86 -4.89
CA PRO A 123 -9.19 7.78 -4.09
C PRO A 123 -8.09 6.95 -4.76
N ARG A 124 -6.86 7.44 -4.65
CA ARG A 124 -5.65 6.63 -4.83
C ARG A 124 -5.28 6.05 -3.47
N LEU A 125 -4.74 4.85 -3.44
CA LEU A 125 -4.31 4.21 -2.19
C LEU A 125 -2.80 3.97 -2.22
N PHE A 126 -2.13 4.29 -1.13
CA PHE A 126 -0.78 3.82 -0.84
C PHE A 126 -0.73 3.18 0.54
N MET A 127 -0.24 1.97 0.61
CA MET A 127 -0.15 1.18 1.83
C MET A 127 1.30 1.10 2.29
N ILE A 128 1.55 1.51 3.55
CA ILE A 128 2.88 1.43 4.18
C ILE A 128 2.95 0.24 5.12
N SER A 129 1.80 -0.13 5.72
CA SER A 129 1.71 -1.15 6.77
C SER A 129 2.65 -0.85 7.95
N ASN A 130 3.12 -1.87 8.64
CA ASN A 130 3.97 -1.76 9.81
C ASN A 130 5.45 -2.07 9.52
N GLU A 131 5.84 -2.01 8.26
CA GLU A 131 7.21 -2.26 7.83
C GLU A 131 8.17 -1.19 8.36
N HIS A 132 9.46 -1.56 8.50
CA HIS A 132 10.47 -0.59 8.89
C HIS A 132 10.72 0.42 7.75
N PRO A 133 10.92 1.72 8.02
CA PRO A 133 11.13 2.74 6.98
C PRO A 133 12.27 2.43 5.98
N GLU A 134 13.28 1.67 6.39
CA GLU A 134 14.35 1.22 5.49
C GLU A 134 13.86 0.38 4.33
N ILE A 135 12.74 -0.32 4.49
CA ILE A 135 12.15 -1.10 3.39
C ILE A 135 11.69 -0.16 2.29
N LEU A 136 10.95 0.89 2.65
CA LEU A 136 10.54 1.90 1.67
C LEU A 136 11.73 2.60 1.01
N GLU A 137 12.78 2.90 1.79
CA GLU A 137 14.02 3.48 1.26
C GLU A 137 14.65 2.60 0.16
N ARG A 138 14.66 1.28 0.37
CA ARG A 138 15.24 0.31 -0.58
C ARG A 138 14.33 0.00 -1.76
N THR A 139 13.02 0.17 -1.60
CA THR A 139 12.00 -0.25 -2.56
C THR A 139 11.26 0.91 -3.20
N VAL A 140 11.80 2.14 -3.15
CA VAL A 140 11.23 3.25 -3.92
C VAL A 140 11.09 2.81 -5.38
N PRO A 141 9.86 2.83 -5.94
CA PRO A 141 9.65 2.35 -7.30
C PRO A 141 10.50 3.12 -8.31
N ASP A 142 11.09 2.39 -9.27
CA ASP A 142 11.77 2.98 -10.41
C ASP A 142 10.79 3.05 -11.60
N PRO A 143 10.38 4.26 -12.05
CA PRO A 143 9.48 4.40 -13.19
C PRO A 143 9.97 3.71 -14.47
N ALA A 144 11.28 3.51 -14.63
CA ALA A 144 11.84 2.80 -15.78
C ALA A 144 11.40 1.33 -15.85
N LEU A 145 11.05 0.73 -14.70
CA LEU A 145 10.57 -0.65 -14.64
C LEU A 145 9.18 -0.83 -15.24
N GLU A 146 8.37 0.23 -15.37
CA GLU A 146 7.02 0.14 -15.94
C GLU A 146 7.05 -0.51 -17.33
N SER A 147 7.91 -0.06 -18.21
CA SER A 147 8.02 -0.59 -19.57
C SER A 147 8.44 -2.06 -19.58
N VAL A 148 9.33 -2.45 -18.68
CA VAL A 148 9.82 -3.83 -18.54
C VAL A 148 8.68 -4.75 -18.09
N VAL A 149 7.94 -4.35 -17.05
CA VAL A 149 6.80 -5.12 -16.53
C VAL A 149 5.68 -5.23 -17.57
N ARG A 150 5.32 -4.13 -18.23
CA ARG A 150 4.30 -4.14 -19.30
C ARG A 150 4.68 -5.09 -20.45
N ASN A 151 5.94 -5.09 -20.87
CA ASN A 151 6.43 -5.99 -21.90
C ASN A 151 6.40 -7.45 -21.45
N ALA A 152 6.77 -7.74 -20.21
CA ALA A 152 6.68 -9.07 -19.62
C ALA A 152 5.21 -9.56 -19.58
N MET A 153 4.28 -8.71 -19.11
CA MET A 153 2.85 -9.02 -19.12
C MET A 153 2.31 -9.30 -20.52
N LYS A 154 2.73 -8.51 -21.52
CA LYS A 154 2.32 -8.73 -22.92
C LYS A 154 2.79 -10.09 -23.44
N LYS A 155 4.01 -10.49 -23.12
CA LYS A 155 4.53 -11.83 -23.46
C LYS A 155 3.73 -12.93 -22.76
N LEU A 156 3.46 -12.80 -21.46
CA LEU A 156 2.72 -13.79 -20.69
C LEU A 156 1.29 -13.99 -21.18
N ARG A 157 0.59 -12.94 -21.60
CA ARG A 157 -0.79 -13.04 -22.14
C ARG A 157 -0.90 -13.93 -23.36
N GLY A 158 0.16 -14.04 -24.17
CA GLY A 158 0.22 -14.92 -25.33
C GLY A 158 0.76 -16.33 -25.03
N THR A 159 1.17 -16.60 -23.81
CA THR A 159 1.82 -17.84 -23.42
C THR A 159 0.81 -18.88 -22.96
N GLN A 160 0.88 -20.08 -23.53
CA GLN A 160 -0.01 -21.20 -23.16
C GLN A 160 0.64 -22.13 -22.12
N HIS A 161 1.97 -22.22 -22.11
CA HIS A 161 2.73 -23.11 -21.24
C HIS A 161 3.90 -22.36 -20.62
N MET A 162 4.17 -22.62 -19.36
CA MET A 162 5.36 -22.14 -18.66
C MET A 162 6.09 -23.31 -18.02
N LYS A 163 7.39 -23.43 -18.30
CA LYS A 163 8.27 -24.38 -17.64
C LYS A 163 9.20 -23.62 -16.69
N VAL A 164 9.26 -24.07 -15.43
CA VAL A 164 10.16 -23.50 -14.42
C VAL A 164 11.09 -24.60 -13.94
N THR A 165 12.39 -24.39 -14.07
CA THR A 165 13.42 -25.31 -13.62
C THR A 165 14.45 -24.61 -12.75
N SER A 166 15.05 -25.33 -11.81
CA SER A 166 16.17 -24.83 -11.01
C SER A 166 17.22 -25.90 -10.79
N LYS A 167 18.43 -25.45 -10.44
CA LYS A 167 19.52 -26.37 -10.06
C LYS A 167 19.21 -27.17 -8.78
N ALA A 168 18.28 -26.68 -7.96
CA ALA A 168 17.82 -27.34 -6.73
C ALA A 168 16.78 -28.45 -6.97
N GLY A 169 16.44 -28.74 -8.24
CA GLY A 169 15.53 -29.83 -8.59
C GLY A 169 14.09 -29.39 -8.90
N THR A 170 13.79 -28.10 -8.95
CA THR A 170 12.47 -27.65 -9.41
C THR A 170 12.28 -28.04 -10.87
N ASP A 171 11.17 -28.72 -11.20
CA ASP A 171 10.73 -28.97 -12.58
C ASP A 171 9.20 -28.87 -12.65
N LEU A 172 8.69 -27.67 -12.98
CA LEU A 172 7.27 -27.37 -13.06
C LEU A 172 6.86 -27.15 -14.52
N ASN A 173 5.76 -27.79 -14.92
CA ASN A 173 5.08 -27.53 -16.17
C ASN A 173 3.69 -26.96 -15.87
N ILE A 174 3.44 -25.71 -16.24
CA ILE A 174 2.24 -24.97 -15.90
C ILE A 174 1.47 -24.64 -17.16
N GLN A 175 0.19 -25.02 -17.20
CA GLN A 175 -0.74 -24.62 -18.25
C GLN A 175 -1.33 -23.24 -17.93
N LEU A 176 -1.16 -22.27 -18.82
CA LEU A 176 -1.60 -20.88 -18.65
C LEU A 176 -2.84 -20.52 -19.45
N LYS A 177 -3.50 -21.48 -20.08
CA LYS A 177 -4.62 -21.27 -21.04
C LYS A 177 -5.77 -20.40 -20.50
N SER A 178 -5.99 -20.40 -19.18
CA SER A 178 -7.03 -19.60 -18.50
C SER A 178 -6.47 -18.69 -17.42
N ALA A 179 -5.16 -18.47 -17.41
CA ALA A 179 -4.53 -17.63 -16.38
C ALA A 179 -4.82 -16.14 -16.60
N VAL A 180 -5.14 -15.44 -15.53
CA VAL A 180 -5.18 -13.98 -15.51
C VAL A 180 -3.76 -13.47 -15.26
N VAL A 181 -3.29 -12.54 -16.08
CA VAL A 181 -1.95 -11.96 -15.98
C VAL A 181 -2.04 -10.57 -15.40
N GLY A 182 -1.46 -10.37 -14.24
CA GLY A 182 -1.24 -9.09 -13.58
C GLY A 182 0.24 -8.79 -13.42
N GLY A 183 0.57 -7.52 -13.24
CA GLY A 183 1.94 -7.09 -12.94
C GLY A 183 1.94 -5.79 -12.15
N VAL A 184 2.97 -5.61 -11.34
CA VAL A 184 3.22 -4.40 -10.53
C VAL A 184 4.65 -3.92 -10.78
N TRP A 185 4.89 -2.61 -10.64
CA TRP A 185 6.22 -1.99 -10.75
C TRP A 185 6.39 -0.87 -9.75
#